data_8be76bebc4e1b05a96fa58c129e97cb8
#
_entry.id   8be76bebc4e1b05a96fa58c129e97cb8
#
_cell.length_a   1.000
_cell.length_b   1.000
_cell.length_c   1.000
_cell.angle_alpha   90.00
_cell.angle_beta   90.00
_cell.angle_gamma   90.00
#
_symmetry.space_group_name_H-M   'P 1'
#
loop_
_entity.id
_entity.type
_entity.pdbx_description
1 polymer ?
#
loop_
_entity_poly.entity_id
_entity_poly.type
_entity_poly.pdbx_seq_one_letter_code
_entity_poly.pdbx_strand_id
1 'polypeptide(L)'
;MIKIKIPKQNASDDEVIISDVFFKSGEYVDEDTIIFEYETSKANFEFETVNSGFLYYNFSVGDSVQVQTDVAYLSDSELTSDEIKKIFPVSDETNFSEKNITKKALKLIKENSIDVKEFKEDLITEKVVKEFLSSLLKKEPTVNINFKKNDIVIMGIGGHASMCIDILLGQNEFNLVGFIDKIETSDKKHNLNYLGSLENLDSLISMGLKNLIIGVGFAGQLKKREKYYDEFSKKINIPTIIHKKAIIENSAKIKGGCQIMAGAIIGSYVSIDLNCIINSGAIISHDSTIKKSSHITPGAILAGNVTIGRRCTIGMGSTIYLGLEISDDKVINNGENVN
;
A
#
# COMPACT_ATOMS: atom_id res chain seq x y z
N MET A 1 39.49 2.94 -8.05
CA MET A 1 38.08 3.15 -7.75
C MET A 1 37.23 2.52 -8.84
N ILE A 2 36.36 1.57 -8.52
CA ILE A 2 35.54 0.78 -9.42
C ILE A 2 34.11 1.32 -9.37
N LYS A 3 33.51 1.51 -10.55
CA LYS A 3 32.12 2.01 -10.68
C LYS A 3 31.16 0.85 -10.73
N ILE A 4 30.09 0.92 -9.94
CA ILE A 4 29.01 -0.06 -9.89
C ILE A 4 27.81 0.49 -10.66
N LYS A 5 27.32 -0.31 -11.62
CA LYS A 5 26.15 0.01 -12.43
C LYS A 5 25.14 -1.13 -12.32
N ILE A 6 23.88 -0.81 -12.10
CA ILE A 6 22.82 -1.82 -12.16
C ILE A 6 22.55 -2.15 -13.64
N PRO A 7 22.67 -3.42 -14.04
CA PRO A 7 22.43 -3.83 -15.42
C PRO A 7 20.96 -3.69 -15.79
N LYS A 8 20.67 -3.38 -17.05
CA LYS A 8 19.32 -3.37 -17.59
C LYS A 8 18.83 -4.82 -17.76
N GLN A 9 17.84 -5.24 -16.98
CA GLN A 9 17.32 -6.62 -17.00
C GLN A 9 16.31 -6.84 -18.13
N ASN A 10 15.51 -5.82 -18.47
CA ASN A 10 14.53 -5.86 -19.56
C ASN A 10 14.59 -4.58 -20.39
N ALA A 11 14.15 -4.65 -21.64
CA ALA A 11 14.16 -3.49 -22.56
C ALA A 11 13.32 -2.29 -22.06
N SER A 12 12.35 -2.53 -21.19
CA SER A 12 11.42 -1.52 -20.63
C SER A 12 11.85 -0.93 -19.29
N ASP A 13 12.89 -1.47 -18.64
CA ASP A 13 13.28 -1.01 -17.29
C ASP A 13 14.38 0.05 -17.42
N ASP A 14 14.02 1.32 -17.38
CA ASP A 14 14.96 2.44 -17.37
C ASP A 14 15.33 2.86 -15.94
N GLU A 15 14.50 2.51 -14.96
CA GLU A 15 14.69 2.75 -13.53
C GLU A 15 14.38 1.49 -12.73
N VAL A 16 15.00 1.37 -11.56
CA VAL A 16 14.73 0.32 -10.57
C VAL A 16 14.62 0.94 -9.18
N ILE A 17 13.92 0.26 -8.27
CA ILE A 17 13.77 0.71 -6.88
C ILE A 17 14.73 -0.11 -6.02
N ILE A 18 15.54 0.54 -5.18
CA ILE A 18 16.37 -0.13 -4.19
C ILE A 18 15.46 -0.71 -3.11
N SER A 19 15.41 -2.04 -3.00
CA SER A 19 14.54 -2.74 -2.05
C SER A 19 15.22 -3.03 -0.70
N ASP A 20 16.53 -3.28 -0.69
CA ASP A 20 17.32 -3.42 0.53
C ASP A 20 18.79 -3.03 0.32
N VAL A 21 19.51 -2.72 1.42
CA VAL A 21 20.93 -2.37 1.43
C VAL A 21 21.61 -3.03 2.64
N PHE A 22 22.58 -3.92 2.40
CA PHE A 22 23.16 -4.77 3.43
C PHE A 22 24.38 -4.16 4.12
N PHE A 23 25.03 -3.17 3.52
CA PHE A 23 26.23 -2.51 4.04
C PHE A 23 26.04 -0.99 4.08
N LYS A 24 26.62 -0.32 5.06
CA LYS A 24 26.63 1.14 5.10
C LYS A 24 27.67 1.72 4.15
N SER A 25 27.39 2.92 3.64
CA SER A 25 28.38 3.66 2.85
C SER A 25 29.63 3.94 3.69
N GLY A 26 30.79 3.53 3.18
CA GLY A 26 32.10 3.54 3.88
C GLY A 26 32.49 2.21 4.53
N GLU A 27 31.65 1.19 4.53
CA GLU A 27 32.02 -0.16 4.99
C GLU A 27 32.80 -0.93 3.93
N TYR A 28 33.73 -1.78 4.39
CA TYR A 28 34.48 -2.68 3.52
C TYR A 28 33.65 -3.90 3.18
N VAL A 29 33.64 -4.29 1.91
CA VAL A 29 32.95 -5.48 1.39
C VAL A 29 33.95 -6.40 0.68
N ASP A 30 33.75 -7.68 0.83
CA ASP A 30 34.54 -8.70 0.14
C ASP A 30 34.01 -8.96 -1.27
N GLU A 31 34.84 -9.55 -2.12
CA GLU A 31 34.43 -10.08 -3.42
C GLU A 31 33.28 -11.09 -3.26
N ASP A 32 32.40 -11.19 -4.26
CA ASP A 32 31.25 -12.09 -4.31
C ASP A 32 30.26 -11.88 -3.13
N THR A 33 30.10 -10.63 -2.67
CA THR A 33 29.18 -10.26 -1.60
C THR A 33 27.97 -9.53 -2.16
N ILE A 34 26.76 -9.92 -1.73
CA ILE A 34 25.52 -9.19 -2.05
C ILE A 34 25.50 -7.88 -1.28
N ILE A 35 25.51 -6.75 -1.98
CA ILE A 35 25.61 -5.41 -1.36
C ILE A 35 24.28 -4.67 -1.27
N PHE A 36 23.36 -4.90 -2.18
CA PHE A 36 21.98 -4.40 -2.13
C PHE A 36 21.06 -5.24 -3.01
N GLU A 37 19.77 -5.09 -2.76
CA GLU A 37 18.70 -5.63 -3.61
C GLU A 37 17.98 -4.50 -4.34
N TYR A 38 17.45 -4.81 -5.53
CA TYR A 38 16.66 -3.87 -6.31
C TYR A 38 15.48 -4.56 -6.99
N GLU A 39 14.38 -3.82 -7.12
CA GLU A 39 13.14 -4.29 -7.72
C GLU A 39 12.95 -3.64 -9.09
N THR A 40 12.61 -4.45 -10.07
CA THR A 40 12.11 -4.04 -11.39
C THR A 40 10.58 -4.15 -11.43
N SER A 41 9.99 -3.75 -12.54
CA SER A 41 8.53 -3.92 -12.76
C SER A 41 8.06 -5.39 -12.70
N LYS A 42 8.97 -6.37 -12.72
CA LYS A 42 8.66 -7.81 -12.84
C LYS A 42 9.25 -8.70 -11.77
N ALA A 43 10.38 -8.34 -11.16
CA ALA A 43 11.09 -9.20 -10.22
C ALA A 43 12.07 -8.39 -9.34
N ASN A 44 12.48 -8.99 -8.22
CA ASN A 44 13.57 -8.54 -7.36
C ASN A 44 14.86 -9.22 -7.76
N PHE A 45 15.97 -8.49 -7.66
CA PHE A 45 17.31 -8.94 -7.99
C PHE A 45 18.27 -8.54 -6.89
N GLU A 46 19.21 -9.44 -6.59
CA GLU A 46 20.37 -9.18 -5.74
C GLU A 46 21.51 -8.63 -6.58
N PHE A 47 22.23 -7.63 -6.08
CA PHE A 47 23.45 -7.14 -6.69
C PHE A 47 24.65 -7.62 -5.90
N GLU A 48 25.42 -8.49 -6.52
CA GLU A 48 26.66 -9.07 -6.00
C GLU A 48 27.86 -8.34 -6.57
N THR A 49 28.79 -7.92 -5.70
CA THR A 49 30.03 -7.29 -6.16
C THR A 49 31.07 -8.31 -6.58
N VAL A 50 31.74 -8.07 -7.71
CA VAL A 50 32.83 -8.91 -8.21
C VAL A 50 34.21 -8.46 -7.74
N ASN A 51 34.29 -7.49 -6.85
CA ASN A 51 35.54 -6.95 -6.31
C ASN A 51 35.37 -6.57 -4.85
N SER A 52 36.41 -6.67 -4.06
CA SER A 52 36.45 -6.18 -2.68
C SER A 52 36.85 -4.70 -2.62
N GLY A 53 36.44 -4.01 -1.54
CA GLY A 53 36.77 -2.60 -1.29
C GLY A 53 35.80 -1.87 -0.38
N PHE A 54 36.10 -0.61 -0.11
CA PHE A 54 35.19 0.27 0.65
C PHE A 54 34.04 0.73 -0.26
N LEU A 55 32.80 0.38 0.13
CA LEU A 55 31.59 0.67 -0.63
C LEU A 55 31.08 2.08 -0.36
N TYR A 56 30.85 2.87 -1.41
CA TYR A 56 30.27 4.21 -1.33
C TYR A 56 29.04 4.34 -2.23
N TYR A 57 27.94 4.84 -1.68
CA TYR A 57 26.68 5.11 -2.40
C TYR A 57 25.94 6.28 -1.75
N ASN A 58 24.96 6.87 -2.44
CA ASN A 58 24.17 8.01 -1.95
C ASN A 58 22.65 7.81 -2.05
N PHE A 59 22.20 6.59 -2.23
CA PHE A 59 20.79 6.22 -2.26
C PHE A 59 20.34 5.60 -0.93
N SER A 60 19.03 5.47 -0.74
CA SER A 60 18.39 4.82 0.40
C SER A 60 17.39 3.77 -0.09
N VAL A 61 17.00 2.84 0.79
CA VAL A 61 15.90 1.89 0.52
C VAL A 61 14.64 2.66 0.17
N GLY A 62 14.04 2.32 -0.99
CA GLY A 62 12.88 2.98 -1.57
C GLY A 62 13.21 4.05 -2.63
N ASP A 63 14.49 4.39 -2.84
CA ASP A 63 14.88 5.33 -3.89
C ASP A 63 14.84 4.66 -5.27
N SER A 64 14.38 5.43 -6.28
CA SER A 64 14.49 5.05 -7.69
C SER A 64 15.85 5.47 -8.23
N VAL A 65 16.55 4.52 -8.86
CA VAL A 65 17.84 4.76 -9.51
C VAL A 65 17.81 4.33 -10.97
N GLN A 66 18.48 5.11 -11.83
CA GLN A 66 18.54 4.80 -13.26
C GLN A 66 19.50 3.64 -13.54
N VAL A 67 19.08 2.66 -14.33
CA VAL A 67 19.94 1.56 -14.77
C VAL A 67 21.05 2.07 -15.69
N GLN A 68 22.16 1.34 -15.76
CA GLN A 68 23.35 1.66 -16.56
C GLN A 68 24.08 2.96 -16.16
N THR A 69 23.64 3.64 -15.09
CA THR A 69 24.36 4.77 -14.50
C THR A 69 25.27 4.32 -13.35
N ASP A 70 26.22 5.17 -12.94
CA ASP A 70 27.09 4.91 -11.80
C ASP A 70 26.29 5.10 -10.49
N VAL A 71 25.82 4.01 -9.86
CA VAL A 71 24.97 4.06 -8.66
C VAL A 71 25.76 3.93 -7.36
N ALA A 72 26.91 3.23 -7.41
CA ALA A 72 27.80 3.06 -6.27
C ALA A 72 29.26 2.95 -6.73
N TYR A 73 30.20 2.98 -5.78
CA TYR A 73 31.63 2.92 -6.05
C TYR A 73 32.33 2.03 -5.02
N LEU A 74 33.34 1.27 -5.45
CA LEU A 74 34.29 0.60 -4.57
C LEU A 74 35.65 1.30 -4.64
N SER A 75 36.27 1.54 -3.48
CA SER A 75 37.59 2.15 -3.36
C SER A 75 38.53 1.20 -2.60
N ASP A 76 39.78 1.16 -3.02
CA ASP A 76 40.84 0.36 -2.37
C ASP A 76 41.25 0.94 -0.99
N SER A 77 40.87 2.18 -0.71
CA SER A 77 41.11 2.87 0.57
C SER A 77 39.89 3.68 1.01
N GLU A 78 39.77 3.98 2.30
CA GLU A 78 38.75 4.89 2.82
C GLU A 78 38.87 6.27 2.16
N LEU A 79 37.75 6.82 1.72
CA LEU A 79 37.67 8.13 1.11
C LEU A 79 37.37 9.20 2.15
N THR A 80 38.02 10.35 1.97
CA THR A 80 37.73 11.53 2.78
C THR A 80 36.38 12.15 2.40
N SER A 81 35.78 12.93 3.30
CA SER A 81 34.50 13.61 3.07
C SER A 81 34.49 14.49 1.80
N ASP A 82 35.65 15.07 1.42
CA ASP A 82 35.78 15.92 0.23
C ASP A 82 35.88 15.09 -1.05
N GLU A 83 36.43 13.89 -0.99
CA GLU A 83 36.45 12.95 -2.11
C GLU A 83 35.07 12.37 -2.35
N ILE A 84 34.33 12.01 -1.30
CA ILE A 84 32.94 11.52 -1.40
C ILE A 84 32.04 12.59 -2.04
N LYS A 85 32.18 13.88 -1.68
CA LYS A 85 31.45 14.98 -2.31
C LYS A 85 31.76 15.18 -3.79
N LYS A 86 32.98 14.84 -4.23
CA LYS A 86 33.36 14.89 -5.65
C LYS A 86 32.76 13.76 -6.47
N ILE A 87 32.59 12.59 -5.86
CA ILE A 87 32.03 11.38 -6.50
C ILE A 87 30.51 11.50 -6.60
N PHE A 88 29.89 11.97 -5.53
CA PHE A 88 28.47 12.27 -5.46
C PHE A 88 28.30 13.78 -5.34
N PRO A 89 28.50 14.54 -6.43
CA PRO A 89 28.15 15.96 -6.41
C PRO A 89 26.69 16.04 -6.03
N VAL A 90 26.39 16.79 -4.98
CA VAL A 90 25.03 17.18 -4.68
C VAL A 90 24.58 17.93 -5.92
N SER A 91 23.84 17.28 -6.81
CA SER A 91 23.22 17.94 -7.93
C SER A 91 22.23 18.93 -7.33
N ASP A 92 22.49 20.20 -7.51
CA ASP A 92 21.60 21.33 -7.21
C ASP A 92 20.36 21.30 -8.13
N GLU A 93 19.69 20.16 -8.21
CA GLU A 93 18.41 19.99 -8.90
C GLU A 93 17.34 19.33 -8.01
N THR A 94 17.29 19.75 -6.76
CA THR A 94 16.04 20.05 -6.10
C THR A 94 16.22 21.48 -5.57
N ASN A 95 15.73 22.46 -6.31
CA ASN A 95 15.49 23.81 -5.84
C ASN A 95 14.55 23.79 -4.63
N PHE A 96 15.02 23.29 -3.49
CA PHE A 96 14.49 23.64 -2.18
C PHE A 96 14.99 25.03 -1.88
N SER A 97 14.29 26.03 -2.43
CA SER A 97 14.49 27.44 -2.12
C SER A 97 14.67 27.60 -0.61
N GLU A 98 15.85 28.05 -0.17
CA GLU A 98 16.18 28.84 1.04
C GLU A 98 15.52 28.45 2.39
N LYS A 99 14.80 27.33 2.54
CA LYS A 99 14.14 26.95 3.79
C LYS A 99 14.96 25.93 4.56
N ASN A 100 15.26 26.23 5.82
CA ASN A 100 15.91 25.30 6.74
C ASN A 100 14.89 24.21 7.17
N ILE A 101 15.11 22.95 6.81
CA ILE A 101 14.22 21.83 7.14
C ILE A 101 14.94 20.87 8.10
N THR A 102 14.33 20.59 9.26
CA THR A 102 14.91 19.59 10.17
C THR A 102 14.75 18.16 9.62
N LYS A 103 15.69 17.24 9.92
CA LYS A 103 15.66 15.84 9.48
C LYS A 103 14.32 15.14 9.77
N LYS A 104 13.72 15.42 10.95
CA LYS A 104 12.41 14.86 11.33
C LYS A 104 11.27 15.46 10.51
N ALA A 105 11.33 16.77 10.23
CA ALA A 105 10.36 17.42 9.35
C ALA A 105 10.43 16.87 7.92
N LEU A 106 11.64 16.71 7.38
CA LEU A 106 11.85 16.17 6.04
C LEU A 106 11.28 14.74 5.90
N LYS A 107 11.46 13.90 6.92
CA LYS A 107 10.86 12.57 6.97
C LYS A 107 9.33 12.64 6.91
N LEU A 108 8.70 13.47 7.72
CA LEU A 108 7.24 13.64 7.73
C LEU A 108 6.72 14.22 6.41
N ILE A 109 7.43 15.17 5.79
CA ILE A 109 7.10 15.75 4.49
C ILE A 109 7.09 14.67 3.41
N LYS A 110 8.16 13.84 3.34
CA LYS A 110 8.25 12.70 2.41
C LYS A 110 7.16 11.65 2.67
N GLU A 111 6.98 11.23 3.92
CA GLU A 111 5.96 10.23 4.32
C GLU A 111 4.53 10.66 3.98
N ASN A 112 4.27 11.95 3.90
CA ASN A 112 2.95 12.51 3.59
C ASN A 112 2.88 13.16 2.19
N SER A 113 3.94 13.05 1.36
CA SER A 113 4.01 13.61 0.00
C SER A 113 3.64 15.11 -0.08
N ILE A 114 4.10 15.89 0.89
CA ILE A 114 3.80 17.33 1.00
C ILE A 114 4.80 18.12 0.16
N ASP A 115 4.33 19.08 -0.65
CA ASP A 115 5.23 20.03 -1.32
C ASP A 115 5.79 21.04 -0.28
N VAL A 116 7.11 21.18 -0.22
CA VAL A 116 7.79 22.13 0.69
C VAL A 116 7.35 23.58 0.45
N LYS A 117 6.87 23.91 -0.76
CA LYS A 117 6.33 25.21 -1.11
C LYS A 117 5.06 25.60 -0.34
N GLU A 118 4.35 24.62 0.19
CA GLU A 118 3.14 24.85 1.00
C GLU A 118 3.45 25.50 2.38
N PHE A 119 4.69 25.40 2.85
CA PHE A 119 5.09 26.04 4.11
C PHE A 119 5.48 27.49 3.88
N LYS A 120 5.02 28.38 4.76
CA LYS A 120 5.37 29.81 4.75
C LYS A 120 6.59 30.13 5.60
N GLU A 121 6.95 29.24 6.51
CA GLU A 121 8.03 29.38 7.47
C GLU A 121 9.40 29.17 6.84
N ASP A 122 10.40 29.98 7.23
CA ASP A 122 11.79 29.84 6.80
C ASP A 122 12.50 28.65 7.47
N LEU A 123 12.02 28.22 8.65
CA LEU A 123 12.47 27.03 9.36
C LEU A 123 11.32 26.04 9.51
N ILE A 124 11.39 24.94 8.78
CA ILE A 124 10.41 23.87 8.84
C ILE A 124 10.86 22.82 9.86
N THR A 125 10.21 22.80 11.02
CA THR A 125 10.43 21.82 12.09
C THR A 125 9.36 20.72 12.06
N GLU A 126 9.61 19.61 12.77
CA GLU A 126 8.60 18.55 12.97
C GLU A 126 7.25 19.13 13.47
N LYS A 127 7.31 20.14 14.35
CA LYS A 127 6.13 20.82 14.90
C LYS A 127 5.37 21.56 13.80
N VAL A 128 6.06 22.34 12.96
CA VAL A 128 5.47 23.07 11.83
C VAL A 128 4.78 22.10 10.86
N VAL A 129 5.43 20.98 10.51
CA VAL A 129 4.81 19.97 9.64
C VAL A 129 3.58 19.35 10.28
N LYS A 130 3.62 19.03 11.58
CA LYS A 130 2.46 18.50 12.30
C LYS A 130 1.31 19.51 12.42
N GLU A 131 1.61 20.78 12.65
CA GLU A 131 0.62 21.86 12.67
C GLU A 131 0.01 22.09 11.29
N PHE A 132 0.82 22.06 10.24
CA PHE A 132 0.36 22.12 8.85
C PHE A 132 -0.56 20.94 8.52
N LEU A 133 -0.14 19.72 8.81
CA LEU A 133 -0.99 18.53 8.67
C LEU A 133 -2.30 18.67 9.46
N SER A 134 -2.23 19.17 10.70
CA SER A 134 -3.43 19.41 11.52
C SER A 134 -4.34 20.47 10.93
N SER A 135 -3.80 21.48 10.25
CA SER A 135 -4.59 22.52 9.57
C SER A 135 -5.28 21.98 8.31
N LEU A 136 -4.60 21.11 7.56
CA LEU A 136 -5.21 20.41 6.42
C LEU A 136 -6.35 19.48 6.88
N LEU A 137 -6.15 18.81 8.03
CA LEU A 137 -7.15 17.91 8.62
C LEU A 137 -8.39 18.66 9.16
N LYS A 138 -8.25 19.94 9.53
CA LYS A 138 -9.34 20.78 10.07
C LYS A 138 -10.13 21.54 9.01
N LYS A 139 -9.80 21.44 7.72
CA LYS A 139 -10.65 21.99 6.67
C LYS A 139 -12.00 21.30 6.74
N GLU A 140 -13.03 22.05 7.06
CA GLU A 140 -14.41 21.57 6.94
C GLU A 140 -14.66 21.11 5.50
N PRO A 141 -15.50 20.06 5.32
CA PRO A 141 -15.83 19.62 3.96
C PRO A 141 -16.38 20.83 3.19
N THR A 142 -15.68 21.20 2.13
CA THR A 142 -16.02 22.37 1.30
C THR A 142 -17.28 22.16 0.46
N VAL A 143 -17.92 21.00 0.61
CA VAL A 143 -19.04 20.57 -0.25
C VAL A 143 -20.30 20.48 0.60
N ASN A 144 -21.28 21.33 0.28
CA ASN A 144 -22.62 21.28 0.88
C ASN A 144 -23.40 20.14 0.18
N ILE A 145 -23.22 18.89 0.65
CA ILE A 145 -23.89 17.70 0.10
C ILE A 145 -25.09 17.34 0.98
N ASN A 146 -26.24 17.21 0.35
CA ASN A 146 -27.41 16.61 0.98
C ASN A 146 -27.41 15.10 0.64
N PHE A 147 -26.89 14.28 1.53
CA PHE A 147 -26.75 12.84 1.31
C PHE A 147 -28.10 12.13 1.23
N LYS A 148 -28.28 11.28 0.23
CA LYS A 148 -29.41 10.38 0.07
C LYS A 148 -29.13 9.03 0.77
N LYS A 149 -30.16 8.23 1.00
CA LYS A 149 -30.08 6.96 1.72
C LYS A 149 -29.03 6.00 1.13
N ASN A 150 -28.91 5.95 -0.20
CA ASN A 150 -28.01 5.03 -0.90
C ASN A 150 -26.67 5.68 -1.28
N ASP A 151 -26.42 6.92 -0.88
CA ASP A 151 -25.13 7.53 -1.11
C ASP A 151 -24.07 6.83 -0.27
N ILE A 152 -22.90 6.61 -0.89
CA ILE A 152 -21.75 5.94 -0.29
C ILE A 152 -20.50 6.74 -0.57
N VAL A 153 -19.61 6.76 0.41
CA VAL A 153 -18.28 7.37 0.33
C VAL A 153 -17.24 6.27 0.44
N ILE A 154 -16.12 6.40 -0.26
CA ILE A 154 -15.00 5.48 -0.13
C ILE A 154 -13.85 6.12 0.65
N MET A 155 -13.24 5.38 1.57
CA MET A 155 -12.05 5.76 2.30
C MET A 155 -10.80 5.25 1.56
N GLY A 156 -9.95 6.19 1.16
CA GLY A 156 -8.75 5.91 0.36
C GLY A 156 -9.02 5.93 -1.14
N ILE A 157 -7.98 6.24 -1.93
CA ILE A 157 -8.07 6.35 -3.40
C ILE A 157 -6.95 5.55 -4.12
N GLY A 158 -6.30 4.62 -3.41
CA GLY A 158 -5.26 3.73 -3.95
C GLY A 158 -5.80 2.64 -4.86
N GLY A 159 -4.93 1.74 -5.32
CA GLY A 159 -5.27 0.68 -6.27
C GLY A 159 -6.42 -0.23 -5.82
N HIS A 160 -6.48 -0.60 -4.55
CA HIS A 160 -7.58 -1.41 -4.01
C HIS A 160 -8.91 -0.62 -3.99
N ALA A 161 -8.85 0.68 -3.67
CA ALA A 161 -10.02 1.55 -3.76
C ALA A 161 -10.56 1.61 -5.19
N SER A 162 -9.69 1.68 -6.21
CA SER A 162 -10.10 1.65 -7.62
C SER A 162 -10.92 0.39 -7.94
N MET A 163 -10.52 -0.78 -7.44
CA MET A 163 -11.30 -2.01 -7.62
C MET A 163 -12.67 -1.95 -6.95
N CYS A 164 -12.75 -1.38 -5.75
CA CYS A 164 -14.03 -1.17 -5.05
C CYS A 164 -14.93 -0.16 -5.81
N ILE A 165 -14.35 0.89 -6.37
CA ILE A 165 -15.05 1.90 -7.19
C ILE A 165 -15.66 1.24 -8.42
N ASP A 166 -14.91 0.39 -9.13
CA ASP A 166 -15.42 -0.34 -10.30
C ASP A 166 -16.60 -1.26 -9.94
N ILE A 167 -16.57 -1.89 -8.76
CA ILE A 167 -17.71 -2.67 -8.25
C ILE A 167 -18.92 -1.76 -8.05
N LEU A 168 -18.74 -0.64 -7.35
CA LEU A 168 -19.83 0.31 -7.04
C LEU A 168 -20.43 0.92 -8.31
N LEU A 169 -19.61 1.31 -9.27
CA LEU A 169 -20.07 1.84 -10.57
C LEU A 169 -20.72 0.77 -11.44
N GLY A 170 -20.37 -0.50 -11.25
CA GLY A 170 -20.93 -1.64 -11.99
C GLY A 170 -22.25 -2.16 -11.45
N GLN A 171 -22.78 -1.62 -10.33
CA GLN A 171 -24.05 -1.99 -9.68
C GLN A 171 -24.90 -0.74 -9.40
N ASN A 172 -26.21 -0.92 -9.21
CA ASN A 172 -27.16 0.19 -8.97
C ASN A 172 -27.59 0.30 -7.51
N GLU A 173 -26.94 -0.38 -6.59
CA GLU A 173 -27.32 -0.43 -5.18
C GLU A 173 -26.92 0.84 -4.44
N PHE A 174 -25.71 1.34 -4.71
CA PHE A 174 -25.15 2.52 -4.08
C PHE A 174 -24.78 3.58 -5.12
N ASN A 175 -24.89 4.84 -4.72
CA ASN A 175 -24.43 6.00 -5.47
C ASN A 175 -23.14 6.51 -4.86
N LEU A 176 -22.00 6.29 -5.51
CA LEU A 176 -20.69 6.74 -5.04
C LEU A 176 -20.56 8.26 -5.26
N VAL A 177 -20.52 9.03 -4.17
CA VAL A 177 -20.56 10.50 -4.23
C VAL A 177 -19.20 11.17 -4.01
N GLY A 178 -18.20 10.44 -3.55
CA GLY A 178 -16.86 10.96 -3.34
C GLY A 178 -16.00 10.06 -2.47
N PHE A 179 -14.85 10.60 -2.07
CA PHE A 179 -13.90 9.88 -1.22
C PHE A 179 -13.38 10.75 -0.08
N ILE A 180 -12.92 10.08 0.98
CA ILE A 180 -12.12 10.67 2.06
C ILE A 180 -10.74 10.02 2.07
N ASP A 181 -9.69 10.82 2.31
CA ASP A 181 -8.32 10.31 2.45
C ASP A 181 -7.56 11.19 3.44
N LYS A 182 -6.36 10.80 3.85
CA LYS A 182 -5.54 11.55 4.80
C LYS A 182 -5.22 12.97 4.34
N ILE A 183 -5.00 13.15 3.05
CA ILE A 183 -4.60 14.40 2.42
C ILE A 183 -5.49 14.64 1.21
N GLU A 184 -5.77 15.92 0.96
CA GLU A 184 -6.47 16.33 -0.26
C GLU A 184 -5.68 15.91 -1.49
N THR A 185 -6.21 14.97 -2.23
CA THR A 185 -5.65 14.51 -3.50
C THR A 185 -6.71 14.63 -4.59
N SER A 186 -6.28 14.96 -5.81
CA SER A 186 -7.19 14.93 -6.96
C SER A 186 -7.31 13.48 -7.47
N ASP A 187 -8.52 12.94 -7.46
CA ASP A 187 -8.79 11.69 -8.17
C ASP A 187 -8.90 11.95 -9.67
N LYS A 188 -7.78 11.72 -10.39
CA LYS A 188 -7.73 11.87 -11.85
C LYS A 188 -8.31 10.67 -12.60
N LYS A 189 -8.51 9.53 -11.92
CA LYS A 189 -8.94 8.29 -12.56
C LYS A 189 -10.46 8.17 -12.66
N HIS A 190 -11.15 8.52 -11.56
CA HIS A 190 -12.59 8.28 -11.41
C HIS A 190 -13.40 9.59 -11.35
N ASN A 191 -12.72 10.73 -11.32
CA ASN A 191 -13.33 12.08 -11.22
C ASN A 191 -14.25 12.22 -9.99
N LEU A 192 -13.83 11.64 -8.87
CA LEU A 192 -14.57 11.72 -7.61
C LEU A 192 -14.19 12.98 -6.82
N ASN A 193 -15.16 13.52 -6.11
CA ASN A 193 -14.94 14.66 -5.23
C ASN A 193 -14.22 14.23 -3.94
N TYR A 194 -13.20 14.98 -3.56
CA TYR A 194 -12.61 14.89 -2.22
C TYR A 194 -13.56 15.53 -1.20
N LEU A 195 -13.93 14.76 -0.18
CA LEU A 195 -14.91 15.17 0.84
C LEU A 195 -14.28 15.48 2.19
N GLY A 196 -12.96 15.44 2.26
CA GLY A 196 -12.22 15.70 3.48
C GLY A 196 -11.38 14.52 3.97
N SER A 197 -10.79 14.69 5.14
CA SER A 197 -9.97 13.68 5.80
C SER A 197 -10.82 12.69 6.62
N LEU A 198 -10.16 11.73 7.26
CA LEU A 198 -10.84 10.77 8.16
C LEU A 198 -11.52 11.47 9.34
N GLU A 199 -10.97 12.59 9.81
CA GLU A 199 -11.51 13.42 10.89
C GLU A 199 -12.85 14.08 10.50
N ASN A 200 -13.09 14.26 9.20
CA ASN A 200 -14.34 14.81 8.70
C ASN A 200 -15.49 13.78 8.67
N LEU A 201 -15.22 12.49 8.91
CA LEU A 201 -16.24 11.44 8.82
C LEU A 201 -17.45 11.72 9.73
N ASP A 202 -17.23 12.15 10.97
CA ASP A 202 -18.33 12.46 11.90
C ASP A 202 -19.18 13.65 11.41
N SER A 203 -18.57 14.65 10.77
CA SER A 203 -19.26 15.75 10.10
C SER A 203 -20.11 15.26 8.93
N LEU A 204 -19.54 14.40 8.05
CA LEU A 204 -20.28 13.82 6.92
C LEU A 204 -21.47 12.96 7.40
N ILE A 205 -21.31 12.21 8.49
CA ILE A 205 -22.40 11.44 9.12
C ILE A 205 -23.49 12.39 9.62
N SER A 206 -23.13 13.50 10.26
CA SER A 206 -24.10 14.51 10.73
C SER A 206 -24.85 15.18 9.58
N MET A 207 -24.23 15.29 8.40
CA MET A 207 -24.84 15.76 7.14
C MET A 207 -25.71 14.69 6.45
N GLY A 208 -25.82 13.49 7.03
CA GLY A 208 -26.72 12.44 6.56
C GLY A 208 -26.05 11.26 5.83
N LEU A 209 -24.72 11.20 5.73
CA LEU A 209 -24.02 10.05 5.16
C LEU A 209 -24.35 8.77 5.94
N LYS A 210 -24.72 7.70 5.23
CA LYS A 210 -25.13 6.41 5.83
C LYS A 210 -24.20 5.26 5.53
N ASN A 211 -23.43 5.32 4.44
CA ASN A 211 -22.63 4.18 3.97
C ASN A 211 -21.19 4.59 3.67
N LEU A 212 -20.26 3.74 4.09
CA LEU A 212 -18.81 3.91 3.88
C LEU A 212 -18.18 2.62 3.35
N ILE A 213 -17.28 2.72 2.39
CA ILE A 213 -16.40 1.62 1.97
C ILE A 213 -14.98 1.88 2.46
N ILE A 214 -14.35 0.86 3.03
CA ILE A 214 -12.93 0.91 3.40
C ILE A 214 -12.10 0.48 2.19
N GLY A 215 -11.57 1.46 1.43
CA GLY A 215 -10.75 1.24 0.25
C GLY A 215 -9.28 0.87 0.54
N VAL A 216 -8.94 0.62 1.80
CA VAL A 216 -7.60 0.17 2.22
C VAL A 216 -7.56 -1.35 2.18
N GLY A 217 -6.78 -1.93 1.26
CA GLY A 217 -6.73 -3.38 1.00
C GLY A 217 -5.33 -3.98 0.96
N PHE A 218 -4.28 -3.23 1.34
CA PHE A 218 -2.91 -3.75 1.31
C PHE A 218 -2.68 -4.84 2.37
N ALA A 219 -2.12 -5.98 1.97
CA ALA A 219 -1.93 -7.17 2.81
C ALA A 219 -1.16 -6.87 4.12
N GLY A 220 -0.10 -6.07 4.08
CA GLY A 220 0.67 -5.66 5.27
C GLY A 220 -0.07 -4.72 6.25
N GLN A 221 -1.32 -4.33 5.98
CA GLN A 221 -2.08 -3.38 6.80
C GLN A 221 -3.41 -3.93 7.35
N LEU A 222 -3.56 -5.25 7.45
CA LEU A 222 -4.82 -5.86 7.90
C LEU A 222 -5.22 -5.42 9.32
N LYS A 223 -4.25 -5.26 10.24
CA LYS A 223 -4.51 -4.72 11.59
C LYS A 223 -5.07 -3.30 11.54
N LYS A 224 -4.57 -2.46 10.64
CA LYS A 224 -5.04 -1.09 10.46
C LYS A 224 -6.43 -1.06 9.83
N ARG A 225 -6.67 -1.89 8.80
CA ARG A 225 -7.98 -2.06 8.19
C ARG A 225 -9.02 -2.53 9.21
N GLU A 226 -8.67 -3.51 10.05
CA GLU A 226 -9.54 -4.00 11.10
C GLU A 226 -9.89 -2.92 12.13
N LYS A 227 -8.89 -2.12 12.57
CA LYS A 227 -9.11 -0.98 13.47
C LYS A 227 -10.13 0.00 12.87
N TYR A 228 -9.99 0.35 11.60
CA TYR A 228 -10.95 1.22 10.92
C TYR A 228 -12.34 0.60 10.87
N TYR A 229 -12.44 -0.69 10.55
CA TYR A 229 -13.74 -1.38 10.54
C TYR A 229 -14.39 -1.37 11.93
N ASP A 230 -13.64 -1.73 12.98
CA ASP A 230 -14.16 -1.79 14.35
C ASP A 230 -14.59 -0.43 14.91
N GLU A 231 -13.92 0.63 14.49
CA GLU A 231 -14.26 1.99 14.88
C GLU A 231 -15.48 2.51 14.10
N PHE A 232 -15.42 2.43 12.77
CA PHE A 232 -16.44 3.08 11.93
C PHE A 232 -17.74 2.30 11.86
N SER A 233 -17.72 0.97 11.94
CA SER A 233 -18.96 0.16 11.94
C SER A 233 -19.90 0.45 13.12
N LYS A 234 -19.41 1.13 14.16
CA LYS A 234 -20.23 1.60 15.29
C LYS A 234 -21.01 2.87 14.96
N LYS A 235 -20.60 3.61 13.93
CA LYS A 235 -21.14 4.94 13.58
C LYS A 235 -21.85 4.95 12.24
N ILE A 236 -21.42 4.12 11.31
CA ILE A 236 -21.87 4.14 9.91
C ILE A 236 -21.94 2.71 9.35
N ASN A 237 -22.87 2.48 8.43
CA ASN A 237 -22.95 1.18 7.73
C ASN A 237 -21.74 0.96 6.81
N ILE A 238 -21.09 -0.18 6.95
CA ILE A 238 -20.02 -0.65 6.05
C ILE A 238 -20.56 -1.86 5.28
N PRO A 239 -21.18 -1.66 4.12
CA PRO A 239 -21.82 -2.73 3.38
C PRO A 239 -20.79 -3.70 2.79
N THR A 240 -21.21 -4.94 2.57
CA THR A 240 -20.51 -5.88 1.72
C THR A 240 -20.74 -5.49 0.27
N ILE A 241 -19.67 -5.40 -0.51
CA ILE A 241 -19.74 -5.17 -1.95
C ILE A 241 -19.29 -6.42 -2.72
N ILE A 242 -20.04 -6.77 -3.75
CA ILE A 242 -19.83 -8.00 -4.51
C ILE A 242 -19.78 -7.66 -5.99
N HIS A 243 -18.69 -8.03 -6.65
CA HIS A 243 -18.57 -7.83 -8.09
C HIS A 243 -19.57 -8.75 -8.84
N LYS A 244 -20.26 -8.22 -9.84
CA LYS A 244 -21.29 -8.95 -10.60
C LYS A 244 -20.82 -10.24 -11.30
N LYS A 245 -19.50 -10.41 -11.46
CA LYS A 245 -18.88 -11.64 -11.99
C LYS A 245 -18.31 -12.55 -10.92
N ALA A 246 -18.59 -12.33 -9.65
CA ALA A 246 -18.30 -13.30 -8.60
C ALA A 246 -19.35 -14.40 -8.62
N ILE A 247 -18.95 -15.64 -8.34
CA ILE A 247 -19.83 -16.81 -8.23
C ILE A 247 -19.95 -17.16 -6.76
N ILE A 248 -21.15 -17.12 -6.22
CA ILE A 248 -21.41 -17.38 -4.81
C ILE A 248 -22.54 -18.41 -4.72
N GLU A 249 -22.24 -19.55 -4.12
CA GLU A 249 -23.26 -20.59 -3.91
C GLU A 249 -24.31 -20.15 -2.88
N ASN A 250 -25.57 -20.55 -3.10
CA ASN A 250 -26.70 -20.11 -2.30
C ASN A 250 -26.58 -20.44 -0.80
N SER A 251 -25.82 -21.48 -0.44
CA SER A 251 -25.60 -21.90 0.96
C SER A 251 -24.47 -21.11 1.64
N ALA A 252 -23.70 -20.32 0.91
CA ALA A 252 -22.62 -19.52 1.46
C ALA A 252 -23.17 -18.37 2.34
N LYS A 253 -22.43 -18.04 3.41
CA LYS A 253 -22.78 -16.98 4.34
C LYS A 253 -21.66 -15.94 4.37
N ILE A 254 -21.98 -14.70 4.03
CA ILE A 254 -21.02 -13.58 4.00
C ILE A 254 -21.51 -12.50 4.93
N LYS A 255 -20.70 -12.12 5.93
CA LYS A 255 -21.02 -11.05 6.88
C LYS A 255 -20.66 -9.66 6.30
N GLY A 256 -21.01 -8.61 7.05
CA GLY A 256 -20.84 -7.21 6.63
C GLY A 256 -19.40 -6.76 6.42
N GLY A 257 -19.21 -5.74 5.58
CA GLY A 257 -17.93 -5.10 5.29
C GLY A 257 -17.01 -5.91 4.39
N CYS A 258 -17.46 -7.05 3.86
CA CYS A 258 -16.67 -7.87 2.95
C CYS A 258 -16.59 -7.27 1.54
N GLN A 259 -15.52 -7.58 0.83
CA GLN A 259 -15.28 -7.12 -0.52
C GLN A 259 -14.96 -8.33 -1.40
N ILE A 260 -15.90 -8.68 -2.28
CA ILE A 260 -15.80 -9.85 -3.15
C ILE A 260 -15.52 -9.38 -4.57
N MET A 261 -14.32 -9.66 -5.06
CA MET A 261 -13.82 -9.14 -6.33
C MET A 261 -14.23 -9.98 -7.53
N ALA A 262 -13.87 -9.49 -8.72
CA ALA A 262 -14.21 -10.13 -9.98
C ALA A 262 -13.70 -11.58 -10.08
N GLY A 263 -14.55 -12.51 -10.49
CA GLY A 263 -14.19 -13.91 -10.72
C GLY A 263 -13.89 -14.72 -9.45
N ALA A 264 -14.11 -14.15 -8.25
CA ALA A 264 -14.05 -14.92 -7.01
C ALA A 264 -15.13 -16.01 -7.01
N ILE A 265 -14.78 -17.22 -6.55
CA ILE A 265 -15.69 -18.35 -6.43
C ILE A 265 -15.80 -18.73 -4.97
N ILE A 266 -17.02 -18.69 -4.44
CA ILE A 266 -17.33 -19.03 -3.04
C ILE A 266 -18.26 -20.23 -3.05
N GLY A 267 -17.75 -21.38 -2.61
CA GLY A 267 -18.41 -22.66 -2.65
C GLY A 267 -19.51 -22.83 -1.60
N SER A 268 -20.14 -23.99 -1.66
CA SER A 268 -21.26 -24.36 -0.79
C SER A 268 -20.85 -24.41 0.68
N TYR A 269 -21.72 -23.86 1.53
CA TYR A 269 -21.54 -23.80 3.00
C TYR A 269 -20.30 -23.04 3.48
N VAL A 270 -19.64 -22.25 2.61
CA VAL A 270 -18.56 -21.36 3.01
C VAL A 270 -19.09 -20.27 3.94
N SER A 271 -18.35 -20.00 5.01
CA SER A 271 -18.64 -18.92 5.96
C SER A 271 -17.54 -17.86 5.93
N ILE A 272 -17.89 -16.62 5.56
CA ILE A 272 -16.95 -15.49 5.52
C ILE A 272 -17.38 -14.48 6.58
N ASP A 273 -16.48 -14.24 7.54
CA ASP A 273 -16.70 -13.29 8.62
C ASP A 273 -16.48 -11.83 8.17
N LEU A 274 -16.70 -10.89 9.08
CA LEU A 274 -16.68 -9.45 8.87
C LEU A 274 -15.37 -8.96 8.22
N ASN A 275 -15.49 -7.94 7.34
CA ASN A 275 -14.37 -7.16 6.83
C ASN A 275 -13.31 -7.94 6.03
N CYS A 276 -13.67 -9.11 5.48
CA CYS A 276 -12.77 -9.90 4.64
C CYS A 276 -12.67 -9.35 3.22
N ILE A 277 -11.53 -9.60 2.57
CA ILE A 277 -11.31 -9.36 1.15
C ILE A 277 -11.12 -10.70 0.46
N ILE A 278 -12.01 -11.04 -0.48
CA ILE A 278 -11.86 -12.18 -1.37
C ILE A 278 -11.55 -11.62 -2.74
N ASN A 279 -10.28 -11.68 -3.12
CA ASN A 279 -9.75 -10.93 -4.24
C ASN A 279 -10.04 -11.64 -5.58
N SER A 280 -9.65 -11.00 -6.69
CA SER A 280 -9.96 -11.43 -8.04
C SER A 280 -9.52 -12.87 -8.31
N GLY A 281 -10.44 -13.70 -8.80
CA GLY A 281 -10.16 -15.09 -9.16
C GLY A 281 -9.82 -16.02 -7.99
N ALA A 282 -9.95 -15.57 -6.74
CA ALA A 282 -9.77 -16.46 -5.59
C ALA A 282 -10.87 -17.52 -5.52
N ILE A 283 -10.51 -18.75 -5.17
CA ILE A 283 -11.42 -19.88 -5.08
C ILE A 283 -11.45 -20.41 -3.65
N ILE A 284 -12.62 -20.42 -3.04
CA ILE A 284 -12.87 -20.99 -1.71
C ILE A 284 -13.83 -22.14 -1.86
N SER A 285 -13.35 -23.36 -1.72
CA SER A 285 -14.16 -24.58 -1.83
C SER A 285 -15.08 -24.77 -0.61
N HIS A 286 -15.96 -25.74 -0.72
CA HIS A 286 -17.06 -26.05 0.22
C HIS A 286 -16.60 -26.17 1.69
N ASP A 287 -17.52 -25.88 2.63
CA ASP A 287 -17.38 -26.05 4.09
C ASP A 287 -16.23 -25.25 4.72
N SER A 288 -15.62 -24.31 3.98
CA SER A 288 -14.49 -23.52 4.47
C SER A 288 -14.95 -22.30 5.28
N THR A 289 -14.11 -21.87 6.23
CA THR A 289 -14.37 -20.73 7.11
C THR A 289 -13.26 -19.70 7.00
N ILE A 290 -13.61 -18.46 6.69
CA ILE A 290 -12.69 -17.32 6.66
C ILE A 290 -13.02 -16.40 7.82
N LYS A 291 -12.11 -16.31 8.80
CA LYS A 291 -12.29 -15.45 9.98
C LYS A 291 -12.00 -13.98 9.65
N LYS A 292 -12.51 -13.10 10.52
CA LYS A 292 -12.55 -11.64 10.37
C LYS A 292 -11.27 -11.02 9.84
N SER A 293 -11.42 -10.04 8.95
CA SER A 293 -10.35 -9.17 8.43
C SER A 293 -9.24 -9.91 7.67
N SER A 294 -9.51 -11.11 7.16
CA SER A 294 -8.54 -11.85 6.35
C SER A 294 -8.63 -11.48 4.87
N HIS A 295 -7.53 -11.62 4.17
CA HIS A 295 -7.39 -11.30 2.75
C HIS A 295 -6.96 -12.55 1.98
N ILE A 296 -7.87 -13.09 1.20
CA ILE A 296 -7.58 -14.12 0.20
C ILE A 296 -7.21 -13.39 -1.07
N THR A 297 -5.94 -13.36 -1.41
CA THR A 297 -5.40 -12.52 -2.46
C THR A 297 -5.67 -13.08 -3.88
N PRO A 298 -5.33 -12.37 -4.97
CA PRO A 298 -5.71 -12.80 -6.31
C PRO A 298 -5.28 -14.22 -6.66
N GLY A 299 -6.22 -15.02 -7.16
CA GLY A 299 -5.95 -16.39 -7.63
C GLY A 299 -5.59 -17.42 -6.55
N ALA A 300 -5.66 -17.10 -5.27
CA ALA A 300 -5.44 -18.07 -4.20
C ALA A 300 -6.57 -19.11 -4.17
N ILE A 301 -6.23 -20.37 -3.90
CA ILE A 301 -7.16 -21.51 -3.93
C ILE A 301 -7.16 -22.21 -2.58
N LEU A 302 -8.33 -22.29 -1.97
CA LEU A 302 -8.57 -23.05 -0.75
C LEU A 302 -9.37 -24.30 -1.11
N ALA A 303 -8.86 -25.48 -0.76
CA ALA A 303 -9.60 -26.74 -0.85
C ALA A 303 -10.75 -26.77 0.16
N GLY A 304 -11.56 -27.83 0.16
CA GLY A 304 -12.70 -27.93 1.06
C GLY A 304 -12.32 -28.02 2.55
N ASN A 305 -13.24 -27.59 3.42
CA ASN A 305 -13.10 -27.68 4.88
C ASN A 305 -11.83 -26.99 5.45
N VAL A 306 -11.40 -25.90 4.83
CA VAL A 306 -10.25 -25.10 5.28
C VAL A 306 -10.72 -24.01 6.24
N THR A 307 -9.99 -23.81 7.34
CA THR A 307 -10.22 -22.67 8.24
C THR A 307 -9.07 -21.67 8.15
N ILE A 308 -9.37 -20.45 7.73
CA ILE A 308 -8.42 -19.33 7.75
C ILE A 308 -8.70 -18.46 8.98
N GLY A 309 -7.68 -18.28 9.81
CA GLY A 309 -7.70 -17.44 11.00
C GLY A 309 -7.95 -15.95 10.70
N ARG A 310 -8.05 -15.18 11.77
CA ARG A 310 -8.26 -13.72 11.71
C ARG A 310 -7.01 -13.02 11.20
N ARG A 311 -7.18 -11.99 10.37
CA ARG A 311 -6.10 -11.16 9.79
C ARG A 311 -5.02 -11.95 9.05
N CYS A 312 -5.39 -13.07 8.46
CA CYS A 312 -4.48 -13.81 7.60
C CYS A 312 -4.39 -13.19 6.22
N THR A 313 -3.21 -13.26 5.62
CA THR A 313 -2.99 -13.00 4.20
C THR A 313 -2.67 -14.31 3.52
N ILE A 314 -3.49 -14.74 2.56
CA ILE A 314 -3.24 -15.92 1.73
C ILE A 314 -2.72 -15.42 0.40
N GLY A 315 -1.43 -15.67 0.13
CA GLY A 315 -0.66 -15.08 -0.97
C GLY A 315 -1.22 -15.36 -2.36
N MET A 316 -0.86 -14.53 -3.34
CA MET A 316 -1.33 -14.67 -4.73
C MET A 316 -0.98 -16.04 -5.31
N GLY A 317 -1.98 -16.72 -5.89
CA GLY A 317 -1.77 -18.03 -6.52
C GLY A 317 -1.36 -19.15 -5.55
N SER A 318 -1.38 -18.94 -4.23
CA SER A 318 -1.10 -19.99 -3.25
C SER A 318 -2.25 -21.00 -3.16
N THR A 319 -1.94 -22.20 -2.68
CA THR A 319 -2.92 -23.26 -2.50
C THR A 319 -2.91 -23.77 -1.06
N ILE A 320 -4.09 -23.94 -0.46
CA ILE A 320 -4.25 -24.50 0.88
C ILE A 320 -4.95 -25.84 0.74
N TYR A 321 -4.32 -26.91 1.27
CA TYR A 321 -4.83 -28.25 1.15
C TYR A 321 -6.06 -28.50 2.02
N LEU A 322 -6.78 -29.58 1.72
CA LEU A 322 -8.04 -30.00 2.34
C LEU A 322 -7.95 -30.08 3.87
N GLY A 323 -8.90 -29.48 4.57
CA GLY A 323 -9.09 -29.62 6.01
C GLY A 323 -8.08 -28.88 6.88
N LEU A 324 -7.18 -28.08 6.32
CA LEU A 324 -6.18 -27.35 7.08
C LEU A 324 -6.77 -26.18 7.86
N GLU A 325 -6.15 -25.91 9.00
CA GLU A 325 -6.40 -24.70 9.79
C GLU A 325 -5.17 -23.79 9.80
N ILE A 326 -5.32 -22.56 9.30
CA ILE A 326 -4.31 -21.50 9.35
C ILE A 326 -4.63 -20.60 10.56
N SER A 327 -3.70 -20.52 11.50
CA SER A 327 -3.87 -19.70 12.72
C SER A 327 -3.91 -18.19 12.42
N ASP A 328 -4.43 -17.41 13.37
CA ASP A 328 -4.53 -15.95 13.27
C ASP A 328 -3.20 -15.28 12.92
N ASP A 329 -3.27 -14.12 12.23
CA ASP A 329 -2.15 -13.27 11.85
C ASP A 329 -1.09 -13.93 10.95
N LYS A 330 -1.40 -15.05 10.29
CA LYS A 330 -0.48 -15.73 9.38
C LYS A 330 -0.45 -15.07 7.99
N VAL A 331 0.74 -15.08 7.42
CA VAL A 331 0.99 -14.72 6.02
C VAL A 331 1.50 -15.98 5.31
N ILE A 332 0.76 -16.41 4.30
CA ILE A 332 1.17 -17.43 3.33
C ILE A 332 1.76 -16.68 2.14
N ASN A 333 2.94 -17.08 1.69
CA ASN A 333 3.62 -16.39 0.59
C ASN A 333 2.94 -16.62 -0.76
N ASN A 334 3.26 -15.76 -1.75
CA ASN A 334 2.75 -15.92 -3.10
C ASN A 334 3.21 -17.26 -3.70
N GLY A 335 2.27 -17.99 -4.33
CA GLY A 335 2.56 -19.29 -4.95
C GLY A 335 2.88 -20.44 -3.97
N GLU A 336 2.77 -20.22 -2.66
CA GLU A 336 3.05 -21.26 -1.64
C GLU A 336 1.98 -22.33 -1.65
N ASN A 337 2.42 -23.60 -1.55
CA ASN A 337 1.54 -24.76 -1.40
C ASN A 337 1.62 -25.25 0.05
N VAL A 338 0.53 -25.08 0.79
CA VAL A 338 0.41 -25.49 2.19
C VAL A 338 -0.32 -26.82 2.25
N ASN A 339 0.42 -27.88 2.69
CA ASN A 339 -0.05 -29.26 2.77
C ASN A 339 -0.14 -29.73 4.21
#